data_b45a2b137682c66ca08ca37591ed9bab
#
_entry.id   b45a2b137682c66ca08ca37591ed9bab
#
_cell.length_a   1.000
_cell.length_b   1.000
_cell.length_c   1.000
_cell.angle_alpha   90.00
_cell.angle_beta   90.00
_cell.angle_gamma   90.00
#
_symmetry.space_group_name_H-M   'P 1'
#
loop_
_entity.id
_entity.type
_entity.pdbx_description
1 polymer ?
#
loop_
_entity_poly.entity_id
_entity_poly.type
_entity_poly.pdbx_seq_one_letter_code
_entity_poly.pdbx_strand_id
1 'polypeptide(L)'
;MVAAMMADKEKATEATCTYLDMLNVIRHTDKAVRWCLLSGHTKFALASEYSEGLPLVEDLSSDPSFESMFGFTKEEVRIVFKNQIEKFAKAKEMSPENYLNILEKCYGGFCFSDNLVKVMCPASISHLMQNQGQLYPYSASGNYTFLKYALKHKNNDLSWLYGKDGQDPLFISSVDKSLEGKQLGSLLIQLGFATSSKVLVNDDEGYTTWRYRFDFPNLDMRKTFDIITGKCDQEEANMPLSFEENESLGEHE
;
A
#
# COMPACT_ATOMS: atom_id res chain seq x y z
N MET A 1 -15.17 3.62 -10.89
CA MET A 1 -14.77 5.02 -11.10
C MET A 1 -13.40 5.13 -11.76
N VAL A 2 -12.30 4.66 -11.17
CA VAL A 2 -10.94 4.80 -11.71
C VAL A 2 -10.73 4.20 -13.09
N ALA A 3 -11.20 2.97 -13.32
CA ALA A 3 -11.11 2.33 -14.64
C ALA A 3 -11.90 3.11 -15.72
N ALA A 4 -13.02 3.74 -15.35
CA ALA A 4 -13.77 4.62 -16.24
C ALA A 4 -13.01 5.93 -16.52
N MET A 5 -12.33 6.47 -15.52
CA MET A 5 -11.51 7.70 -15.66
C MET A 5 -10.40 7.57 -16.69
N MET A 6 -9.96 6.37 -17.00
CA MET A 6 -8.84 6.12 -17.91
C MET A 6 -9.27 5.74 -19.31
N ALA A 7 -10.39 5.03 -19.43
CA ALA A 7 -10.87 4.54 -20.72
C ALA A 7 -11.73 5.57 -21.46
N ASP A 8 -12.42 6.47 -20.73
CA ASP A 8 -13.41 7.38 -21.30
C ASP A 8 -13.54 8.62 -20.40
N LYS A 9 -13.07 9.76 -20.91
CA LYS A 9 -13.06 11.03 -20.18
C LYS A 9 -14.46 11.52 -19.83
N GLU A 10 -15.45 11.22 -20.66
CA GLU A 10 -16.85 11.62 -20.47
C GLU A 10 -17.50 10.81 -19.35
N LYS A 11 -17.32 9.49 -19.36
CA LYS A 11 -17.78 8.59 -18.29
C LYS A 11 -17.07 8.84 -16.96
N ALA A 12 -15.81 9.26 -17.01
CA ALA A 12 -15.08 9.67 -15.82
C ALA A 12 -15.69 10.90 -15.17
N THR A 13 -16.06 11.88 -15.98
CA THR A 13 -16.71 13.11 -15.50
C THR A 13 -18.08 12.79 -14.90
N GLU A 14 -18.90 12.01 -15.58
CA GLU A 14 -20.20 11.59 -15.09
C GLU A 14 -20.11 10.84 -13.75
N ALA A 15 -19.17 9.88 -13.65
CA ALA A 15 -18.95 9.14 -12.41
C ALA A 15 -18.47 10.06 -11.26
N THR A 16 -17.65 11.06 -11.58
CA THR A 16 -17.18 12.04 -10.59
C THR A 16 -18.34 12.92 -10.12
N CYS A 17 -19.19 13.42 -11.03
CA CYS A 17 -20.36 14.21 -10.69
C CYS A 17 -21.33 13.41 -9.80
N THR A 18 -21.63 12.16 -10.17
CA THR A 18 -22.49 11.28 -9.35
C THR A 18 -21.95 11.08 -7.94
N TYR A 19 -20.62 10.89 -7.81
CA TYR A 19 -19.98 10.74 -6.51
C TYR A 19 -20.07 12.04 -5.68
N LEU A 20 -19.82 13.18 -6.30
CA LEU A 20 -19.93 14.49 -5.65
C LEU A 20 -21.38 14.80 -5.22
N ASP A 21 -22.36 14.46 -6.03
CA ASP A 21 -23.78 14.61 -5.69
C ASP A 21 -24.14 13.78 -4.46
N MET A 22 -23.65 12.55 -4.37
CA MET A 22 -23.83 11.71 -3.19
C MET A 22 -23.21 12.36 -1.93
N LEU A 23 -22.00 12.87 -2.03
CA LEU A 23 -21.33 13.53 -0.91
C LEU A 23 -22.06 14.82 -0.50
N ASN A 24 -22.57 15.58 -1.47
CA ASN A 24 -23.37 16.77 -1.21
C ASN A 24 -24.68 16.44 -0.47
N VAL A 25 -25.36 15.35 -0.84
CA VAL A 25 -26.54 14.87 -0.10
C VAL A 25 -26.18 14.57 1.35
N ILE A 26 -25.08 13.85 1.60
CA ILE A 26 -24.62 13.55 2.96
C ILE A 26 -24.36 14.85 3.73
N ARG A 27 -23.67 15.83 3.12
CA ARG A 27 -23.35 17.13 3.72
C ARG A 27 -24.60 17.94 4.11
N HIS A 28 -25.65 17.90 3.28
CA HIS A 28 -26.86 18.67 3.53
C HIS A 28 -27.89 17.95 4.41
N THR A 29 -27.65 16.70 4.78
CA THR A 29 -28.51 15.92 5.66
C THR A 29 -27.93 15.71 7.05
N ASP A 30 -27.19 16.69 7.55
CA ASP A 30 -26.54 16.70 8.87
C ASP A 30 -27.47 16.32 10.03
N LYS A 31 -28.74 16.68 9.95
CA LYS A 31 -29.77 16.32 10.95
C LYS A 31 -30.16 14.85 10.93
N ALA A 32 -30.00 14.16 9.81
CA ALA A 32 -30.36 12.76 9.63
C ALA A 32 -29.16 11.81 9.71
N VAL A 33 -27.96 12.30 9.39
CA VAL A 33 -26.73 11.51 9.39
C VAL A 33 -25.98 11.78 10.70
N ARG A 34 -25.85 10.76 11.53
CA ARG A 34 -25.13 10.87 12.81
C ARG A 34 -23.61 10.82 12.65
N TRP A 35 -23.13 9.99 11.73
CA TRP A 35 -21.73 9.90 11.35
C TRP A 35 -21.62 9.23 9.97
N CYS A 36 -20.54 9.47 9.25
CA CYS A 36 -20.24 8.87 7.97
C CYS A 36 -18.77 8.46 7.91
N LEU A 37 -18.50 7.21 7.54
CA LEU A 37 -17.15 6.73 7.29
C LEU A 37 -16.97 6.51 5.78
N LEU A 38 -16.00 7.21 5.20
CA LEU A 38 -15.60 7.03 3.81
C LEU A 38 -14.34 6.19 3.77
N SER A 39 -14.37 5.07 3.07
CA SER A 39 -13.22 4.21 2.86
C SER A 39 -13.04 3.88 1.38
N GLY A 40 -11.79 3.63 0.97
CA GLY A 40 -11.47 3.29 -0.41
C GLY A 40 -9.99 2.97 -0.58
N HIS A 41 -9.63 2.45 -1.76
CA HIS A 41 -8.23 2.11 -2.06
C HIS A 41 -7.37 3.34 -2.35
N THR A 42 -7.95 4.42 -2.85
CA THR A 42 -7.21 5.62 -3.25
C THR A 42 -8.00 6.88 -2.90
N LYS A 43 -7.26 7.92 -2.51
CA LYS A 43 -7.79 9.28 -2.38
C LYS A 43 -7.78 9.93 -3.75
N PHE A 44 -8.95 10.31 -4.26
CA PHE A 44 -9.02 11.11 -5.48
C PHE A 44 -9.05 12.60 -5.14
N ALA A 45 -8.29 13.39 -5.89
CA ALA A 45 -8.53 14.82 -5.96
C ALA A 45 -9.90 15.02 -6.62
N LEU A 46 -10.89 15.31 -5.83
CA LEU A 46 -12.16 15.84 -6.31
C LEU A 46 -11.80 17.19 -6.91
N ALA A 47 -11.98 17.31 -8.23
CA ALA A 47 -11.45 18.37 -9.06
C ALA A 47 -11.60 19.77 -8.42
N SER A 48 -10.58 20.60 -8.60
CA SER A 48 -10.42 21.94 -8.04
C SER A 48 -11.57 22.93 -8.35
N GLU A 49 -12.45 22.61 -9.27
CA GLU A 49 -13.63 23.41 -9.60
C GLU A 49 -14.73 23.29 -8.54
N TYR A 50 -14.66 22.30 -7.66
CA TYR A 50 -15.57 22.10 -6.53
C TYR A 50 -14.82 22.10 -5.19
N SER A 51 -13.65 22.77 -5.15
CA SER A 51 -12.71 22.77 -4.04
C SER A 51 -13.13 23.60 -2.81
N GLU A 52 -14.37 23.97 -2.69
CA GLU A 52 -14.95 24.21 -1.38
C GLU A 52 -15.07 22.88 -0.60
N GLY A 53 -14.00 22.13 -0.59
CA GLY A 53 -13.75 20.82 -0.09
C GLY A 53 -14.80 20.28 0.88
N LEU A 54 -14.89 19.00 1.09
CA LEU A 54 -15.64 18.44 2.20
C LEU A 54 -14.99 18.94 3.51
N PRO A 55 -15.33 20.15 4.03
CA PRO A 55 -14.60 20.77 5.13
C PRO A 55 -14.84 20.05 6.46
N LEU A 56 -15.61 18.97 6.44
CA LEU A 56 -16.01 18.20 7.62
C LEU A 56 -15.52 16.75 7.60
N VAL A 57 -14.69 16.36 6.62
CA VAL A 57 -14.12 15.00 6.58
C VAL A 57 -12.72 15.04 7.17
N GLU A 58 -12.57 14.43 8.33
CA GLU A 58 -11.28 14.17 8.94
C GLU A 58 -10.58 13.01 8.24
N ASP A 59 -9.36 13.22 7.81
CA ASP A 59 -8.55 12.20 7.15
C ASP A 59 -7.78 11.38 8.19
N LEU A 60 -8.24 10.17 8.43
CA LEU A 60 -7.66 9.24 9.40
C LEU A 60 -6.62 8.30 8.78
N SER A 61 -6.25 8.47 7.51
CA SER A 61 -5.40 7.50 6.79
C SER A 61 -3.98 7.38 7.36
N SER A 62 -3.50 8.40 8.06
CA SER A 62 -2.16 8.41 8.70
C SER A 62 -2.24 8.66 10.21
N ASP A 63 -3.43 8.61 10.79
CA ASP A 63 -3.61 8.81 12.22
C ASP A 63 -3.00 7.61 12.99
N PRO A 64 -2.06 7.86 13.92
CA PRO A 64 -1.44 6.82 14.73
C PRO A 64 -2.41 5.96 15.52
N SER A 65 -3.60 6.46 15.85
CA SER A 65 -4.64 5.71 16.57
C SER A 65 -5.19 4.53 15.74
N PHE A 66 -5.01 4.57 14.41
CA PHE A 66 -5.53 3.57 13.47
C PHE A 66 -4.43 2.82 12.71
N GLU A 67 -3.16 3.01 13.06
CA GLU A 67 -2.00 2.52 12.31
C GLU A 67 -1.93 0.99 12.13
N SER A 68 -2.54 0.22 13.04
CA SER A 68 -2.62 -1.24 12.95
C SER A 68 -4.01 -1.77 12.59
N MET A 69 -5.00 -0.88 12.35
CA MET A 69 -6.41 -1.27 12.20
C MET A 69 -6.67 -2.20 11.01
N PHE A 70 -5.95 -2.02 9.91
CA PHE A 70 -6.17 -2.75 8.66
C PHE A 70 -5.09 -3.79 8.34
N GLY A 71 -4.36 -4.27 9.36
CA GLY A 71 -3.33 -5.28 9.21
C GLY A 71 -3.20 -6.14 10.45
N PHE A 72 -2.41 -7.20 10.36
CA PHE A 72 -2.00 -7.98 11.52
C PHE A 72 -0.59 -7.57 11.94
N THR A 73 -0.41 -7.20 13.19
CA THR A 73 0.92 -7.12 13.78
C THR A 73 1.52 -8.53 13.90
N LYS A 74 2.83 -8.62 13.98
CA LYS A 74 3.53 -9.90 14.16
C LYS A 74 3.05 -10.66 15.41
N GLU A 75 2.76 -9.92 16.47
CA GLU A 75 2.26 -10.49 17.72
C GLU A 75 0.84 -11.05 17.58
N GLU A 76 -0.04 -10.35 16.88
CA GLU A 76 -1.38 -10.86 16.59
C GLU A 76 -1.32 -12.14 15.75
N VAL A 77 -0.47 -12.20 14.72
CA VAL A 77 -0.27 -13.44 13.93
C VAL A 77 0.24 -14.55 14.82
N ARG A 78 1.20 -14.27 15.71
CA ARG A 78 1.72 -15.25 16.69
C ARG A 78 0.64 -15.84 17.59
N ILE A 79 -0.24 -14.99 18.10
CA ILE A 79 -1.30 -15.39 19.04
C ILE A 79 -2.44 -16.10 18.31
N VAL A 80 -2.98 -15.47 17.27
CA VAL A 80 -4.18 -15.95 16.57
C VAL A 80 -3.92 -17.25 15.82
N PHE A 81 -2.75 -17.35 15.16
CA PHE A 81 -2.40 -18.50 14.32
C PHE A 81 -1.34 -19.41 14.95
N LYS A 82 -1.20 -19.42 16.27
CA LYS A 82 -0.16 -20.16 17.00
C LYS A 82 0.00 -21.59 16.51
N ASN A 83 -1.09 -22.36 16.49
CA ASN A 83 -1.06 -23.78 16.13
C ASN A 83 -0.63 -24.02 14.68
N GLN A 84 -1.07 -23.15 13.76
CA GLN A 84 -0.69 -23.23 12.36
C GLN A 84 0.79 -22.87 12.17
N ILE A 85 1.26 -21.81 12.83
CA ILE A 85 2.65 -21.37 12.80
C ILE A 85 3.58 -22.47 13.32
N GLU A 86 3.27 -23.08 14.46
CA GLU A 86 4.04 -24.21 15.02
C GLU A 86 4.07 -25.40 14.06
N LYS A 87 2.92 -25.76 13.47
CA LYS A 87 2.82 -26.83 12.47
C LYS A 87 3.67 -26.56 11.24
N PHE A 88 3.58 -25.35 10.67
CA PHE A 88 4.29 -24.99 9.44
C PHE A 88 5.79 -24.85 9.68
N ALA A 89 6.20 -24.26 10.80
CA ALA A 89 7.59 -24.14 11.21
C ALA A 89 8.22 -25.53 11.36
N LYS A 90 7.53 -26.45 12.04
CA LYS A 90 7.99 -27.84 12.20
C LYS A 90 8.16 -28.55 10.85
N ALA A 91 7.22 -28.37 9.92
CA ALA A 91 7.30 -28.97 8.59
C ALA A 91 8.48 -28.43 7.75
N LYS A 92 8.99 -27.25 8.10
CA LYS A 92 10.15 -26.60 7.47
C LYS A 92 11.44 -26.72 8.30
N GLU A 93 11.42 -27.53 9.37
CA GLU A 93 12.56 -27.79 10.25
C GLU A 93 13.15 -26.51 10.88
N MET A 94 12.30 -25.53 11.21
CA MET A 94 12.70 -24.26 11.81
C MET A 94 11.90 -23.92 13.06
N SER A 95 12.37 -22.90 13.80
CA SER A 95 11.64 -22.40 14.96
C SER A 95 10.40 -21.59 14.54
N PRO A 96 9.32 -21.55 15.36
CA PRO A 96 8.17 -20.71 15.11
C PRO A 96 8.53 -19.23 14.95
N GLU A 97 9.51 -18.73 15.69
CA GLU A 97 9.99 -17.35 15.58
C GLU A 97 10.66 -17.07 14.24
N ASN A 98 11.53 -17.97 13.78
CA ASN A 98 12.15 -17.83 12.46
C ASN A 98 11.10 -17.86 11.35
N TYR A 99 10.08 -18.72 11.48
CA TYR A 99 8.99 -18.74 10.51
C TYR A 99 8.19 -17.42 10.50
N LEU A 100 7.91 -16.83 11.67
CA LEU A 100 7.27 -15.53 11.78
C LEU A 100 8.11 -14.41 11.16
N ASN A 101 9.43 -14.43 11.35
CA ASN A 101 10.34 -13.47 10.69
C ASN A 101 10.27 -13.59 9.16
N ILE A 102 10.16 -14.81 8.65
CA ILE A 102 9.96 -15.05 7.22
C ILE A 102 8.61 -14.49 6.74
N LEU A 103 7.53 -14.72 7.49
CA LEU A 103 6.21 -14.17 7.14
C LEU A 103 6.22 -12.64 7.12
N GLU A 104 6.93 -12.02 8.06
CA GLU A 104 7.09 -10.57 8.10
C GLU A 104 7.82 -10.06 6.85
N LYS A 105 8.88 -10.72 6.41
CA LYS A 105 9.60 -10.39 5.16
C LYS A 105 8.75 -10.63 3.91
N CYS A 106 7.93 -11.67 3.91
CA CYS A 106 7.10 -12.02 2.75
C CYS A 106 5.84 -11.17 2.63
N TYR A 107 5.17 -10.86 3.74
CA TYR A 107 3.81 -10.31 3.74
C TYR A 107 3.61 -9.12 4.67
N GLY A 108 4.64 -8.72 5.41
CA GLY A 108 4.62 -7.63 6.37
C GLY A 108 5.12 -6.30 5.79
N GLY A 109 5.58 -5.44 6.68
CA GLY A 109 6.27 -4.20 6.34
C GLY A 109 5.35 -3.04 5.98
N PHE A 110 4.04 -3.22 5.87
CA PHE A 110 3.11 -2.11 5.64
C PHE A 110 3.09 -1.18 6.84
N CYS A 111 3.22 0.11 6.57
CA CYS A 111 3.28 1.15 7.59
C CYS A 111 2.31 2.29 7.22
N PHE A 112 1.44 2.66 8.15
CA PHE A 112 0.38 3.64 7.93
C PHE A 112 0.56 4.91 8.76
N SER A 113 1.59 4.99 9.61
CA SER A 113 1.88 6.18 10.44
C SER A 113 3.37 6.44 10.56
N ASP A 114 3.70 7.62 11.11
CA ASP A 114 5.09 8.02 11.39
C ASP A 114 5.73 7.26 12.55
N ASN A 115 4.94 6.51 13.34
CA ASN A 115 5.45 5.59 14.37
C ASN A 115 6.15 4.36 13.78
N LEU A 116 6.02 4.14 12.47
CA LEU A 116 6.59 3.01 11.74
C LEU A 116 6.14 1.64 12.28
N VAL A 117 4.94 1.56 12.85
CA VAL A 117 4.34 0.28 13.25
C VAL A 117 4.04 -0.52 11.98
N LYS A 118 4.65 -1.69 11.90
CA LYS A 118 4.55 -2.57 10.73
C LYS A 118 3.48 -3.62 10.92
N VAL A 119 2.66 -3.80 9.89
CA VAL A 119 1.61 -4.81 9.85
C VAL A 119 1.74 -5.71 8.63
N MET A 120 1.15 -6.90 8.72
CA MET A 120 1.08 -7.89 7.64
C MET A 120 -0.27 -7.80 6.93
N CYS A 121 -0.29 -8.07 5.63
CA CYS A 121 -1.51 -8.10 4.83
C CYS A 121 -2.44 -9.23 5.27
N PRO A 122 -3.67 -8.94 5.75
CA PRO A 122 -4.60 -9.98 6.21
C PRO A 122 -4.99 -10.97 5.12
N ALA A 123 -5.14 -10.52 3.88
CA ALA A 123 -5.47 -11.38 2.75
C ALA A 123 -4.34 -12.39 2.48
N SER A 124 -3.08 -11.93 2.42
CA SER A 124 -1.93 -12.81 2.21
C SER A 124 -1.76 -13.82 3.34
N ILE A 125 -1.95 -13.40 4.59
CA ILE A 125 -1.91 -14.32 5.75
C ILE A 125 -3.06 -15.34 5.67
N SER A 126 -4.27 -14.93 5.30
CA SER A 126 -5.40 -15.85 5.13
C SER A 126 -5.14 -16.89 4.04
N HIS A 127 -4.62 -16.46 2.89
CA HIS A 127 -4.23 -17.36 1.81
C HIS A 127 -3.12 -18.32 2.23
N LEU A 128 -2.11 -17.85 2.96
CA LEU A 128 -1.06 -18.67 3.52
C LEU A 128 -1.63 -19.80 4.40
N MET A 129 -2.58 -19.48 5.28
CA MET A 129 -3.22 -20.46 6.16
C MET A 129 -4.01 -21.51 5.36
N GLN A 130 -4.74 -21.09 4.33
CA GLN A 130 -5.48 -21.98 3.43
C GLN A 130 -4.55 -22.87 2.60
N ASN A 131 -3.38 -22.37 2.20
CA ASN A 131 -2.40 -23.10 1.41
C ASN A 131 -1.31 -23.79 2.27
N GLN A 132 -1.64 -24.15 3.51
CA GLN A 132 -0.81 -24.95 4.40
C GLN A 132 0.62 -24.40 4.62
N GLY A 133 0.75 -23.07 4.68
CA GLY A 133 2.02 -22.41 4.95
C GLY A 133 2.96 -22.31 3.74
N GLN A 134 2.48 -22.51 2.52
CA GLN A 134 3.27 -22.29 1.32
C GLN A 134 3.37 -20.79 1.02
N LEU A 135 4.58 -20.34 0.69
CA LEU A 135 4.88 -18.93 0.46
C LEU A 135 4.77 -18.63 -1.04
N TYR A 136 3.71 -17.95 -1.44
CA TYR A 136 3.49 -17.50 -2.81
C TYR A 136 3.26 -15.99 -2.88
N PRO A 137 3.46 -15.35 -4.03
CA PRO A 137 3.10 -13.95 -4.24
C PRO A 137 1.57 -13.81 -4.37
N TYR A 138 0.86 -13.91 -3.25
CA TYR A 138 -0.61 -13.91 -3.19
C TYR A 138 -1.22 -12.62 -3.73
N SER A 139 -0.53 -11.50 -3.61
CA SER A 139 -0.97 -10.22 -4.15
C SER A 139 -1.00 -10.19 -5.68
N ALA A 140 -0.26 -11.08 -6.36
CA ALA A 140 -0.21 -11.13 -7.82
C ALA A 140 -1.56 -11.47 -8.48
N SER A 141 -2.49 -12.08 -7.75
CA SER A 141 -3.86 -12.35 -8.21
C SER A 141 -4.77 -11.12 -8.27
N GLY A 142 -4.33 -9.98 -7.77
CA GLY A 142 -5.09 -8.73 -7.74
C GLY A 142 -5.35 -8.14 -9.14
N ASN A 143 -6.38 -7.31 -9.25
CA ASN A 143 -6.67 -6.58 -10.49
C ASN A 143 -5.89 -5.26 -10.53
N TYR A 144 -4.79 -5.24 -11.25
CA TYR A 144 -3.91 -4.08 -11.41
C TYR A 144 -4.02 -3.40 -12.78
N THR A 145 -5.12 -3.59 -13.51
CA THR A 145 -5.32 -3.01 -14.85
C THR A 145 -5.09 -1.51 -14.87
N PHE A 146 -5.55 -0.81 -13.83
CA PHE A 146 -5.35 0.61 -13.66
C PHE A 146 -3.87 0.99 -13.53
N LEU A 147 -3.13 0.29 -12.67
CA LEU A 147 -1.70 0.54 -12.46
C LEU A 147 -0.89 0.23 -13.72
N LYS A 148 -1.20 -0.88 -14.41
CA LYS A 148 -0.59 -1.21 -15.70
C LYS A 148 -0.78 -0.10 -16.74
N TYR A 149 -1.97 0.49 -16.78
CA TYR A 149 -2.24 1.62 -17.67
C TYR A 149 -1.42 2.85 -17.27
N ALA A 150 -1.43 3.23 -15.99
CA ALA A 150 -0.67 4.37 -15.49
C ALA A 150 0.83 4.25 -15.76
N LEU A 151 1.40 3.06 -15.61
CA LEU A 151 2.82 2.79 -15.86
C LEU A 151 3.19 2.82 -17.35
N LYS A 152 2.31 2.35 -18.25
CA LYS A 152 2.58 2.31 -19.69
C LYS A 152 2.58 3.67 -20.38
N HIS A 153 1.75 4.58 -19.91
CA HIS A 153 1.49 5.84 -20.61
C HIS A 153 2.40 6.99 -20.18
N LYS A 154 3.34 6.75 -19.25
CA LYS A 154 4.17 7.83 -18.70
C LYS A 154 5.61 7.37 -18.49
N ASN A 155 6.53 8.23 -18.88
CA ASN A 155 7.96 8.03 -18.69
C ASN A 155 8.31 8.39 -17.23
N ASN A 156 7.95 7.48 -16.30
CA ASN A 156 8.13 7.69 -14.88
C ASN A 156 9.41 7.03 -14.40
N ASP A 157 10.28 7.79 -13.74
CA ASP A 157 11.42 7.22 -13.03
C ASP A 157 10.93 6.58 -11.71
N LEU A 158 10.99 5.27 -11.65
CA LEU A 158 10.63 4.45 -10.48
C LEU A 158 11.86 3.91 -9.77
N SER A 159 13.06 4.42 -10.08
CA SER A 159 14.31 3.97 -9.48
C SER A 159 14.34 4.11 -7.96
N TRP A 160 13.54 5.03 -7.44
CA TRP A 160 13.40 5.26 -6.01
C TRP A 160 12.75 4.06 -5.26
N LEU A 161 11.89 3.27 -5.90
CA LEU A 161 11.33 2.03 -5.31
C LEU A 161 12.39 0.95 -5.06
N TYR A 162 13.56 1.07 -5.69
CA TYR A 162 14.63 0.10 -5.60
C TYR A 162 15.81 0.61 -4.75
N GLY A 163 15.54 1.51 -3.80
CA GLY A 163 16.51 1.90 -2.78
C GLY A 163 17.57 2.91 -3.20
N LYS A 164 17.28 3.78 -4.18
CA LYS A 164 18.18 4.90 -4.47
C LYS A 164 17.95 6.04 -3.47
N ASP A 165 19.02 6.39 -2.75
CA ASP A 165 19.02 7.47 -1.77
C ASP A 165 18.72 8.85 -2.40
N GLY A 166 18.07 9.73 -1.66
CA GLY A 166 18.03 11.16 -1.96
C GLY A 166 16.72 11.68 -2.53
N GLN A 167 15.57 11.18 -2.08
CA GLN A 167 14.28 11.64 -2.59
C GLN A 167 13.64 12.71 -1.72
N ASP A 168 13.00 13.67 -2.42
CA ASP A 168 12.07 14.61 -1.82
C ASP A 168 10.94 13.86 -1.10
N PRO A 169 10.42 14.40 0.01
CA PRO A 169 9.32 13.80 0.73
C PRO A 169 8.13 13.58 -0.22
N LEU A 170 7.74 12.32 -0.39
CA LEU A 170 6.50 11.96 -1.04
C LEU A 170 5.38 12.14 -0.01
N PHE A 171 4.57 13.16 -0.21
CA PHE A 171 3.36 13.31 0.58
C PHE A 171 2.28 12.38 0.03
N ILE A 172 1.50 11.76 0.90
CA ILE A 172 0.27 11.07 0.49
C ILE A 172 -0.72 12.14 0.06
N SER A 173 -0.61 12.56 -1.18
CA SER A 173 -1.52 13.53 -1.80
C SER A 173 -2.67 12.79 -2.48
N SER A 174 -3.78 13.49 -2.65
CA SER A 174 -4.86 12.97 -3.49
C SER A 174 -4.36 12.81 -4.94
N VAL A 175 -4.78 11.70 -5.56
CA VAL A 175 -4.41 11.36 -6.93
C VAL A 175 -5.35 12.08 -7.90
N ASP A 176 -4.82 12.89 -8.79
CA ASP A 176 -5.59 13.52 -9.86
C ASP A 176 -5.50 12.75 -11.20
N LYS A 177 -6.15 13.31 -12.22
CA LYS A 177 -6.24 12.70 -13.55
C LYS A 177 -4.89 12.65 -14.30
N SER A 178 -3.89 13.45 -13.88
CA SER A 178 -2.62 13.55 -14.61
C SER A 178 -1.69 12.38 -14.33
N LEU A 179 -1.72 11.80 -13.12
CA LEU A 179 -0.87 10.70 -12.67
C LEU A 179 0.62 10.92 -12.97
N GLU A 180 1.10 12.17 -12.90
CA GLU A 180 2.47 12.54 -13.25
C GLU A 180 3.36 12.65 -12.01
N GLY A 181 4.59 12.19 -12.12
CA GLY A 181 5.63 12.40 -11.11
C GLY A 181 5.21 11.98 -9.69
N LYS A 182 5.12 12.95 -8.77
CA LYS A 182 4.78 12.71 -7.35
C LYS A 182 3.43 12.02 -7.14
N GLN A 183 2.49 12.14 -8.07
CA GLN A 183 1.17 11.51 -7.97
C GLN A 183 1.22 10.00 -8.22
N LEU A 184 2.10 9.52 -9.11
CA LEU A 184 2.31 8.09 -9.26
C LEU A 184 2.92 7.50 -7.99
N GLY A 185 3.87 8.20 -7.34
CA GLY A 185 4.41 7.81 -6.04
C GLY A 185 3.32 7.70 -4.98
N SER A 186 2.47 8.71 -4.88
CA SER A 186 1.31 8.71 -3.97
C SER A 186 0.34 7.56 -4.27
N LEU A 187 0.09 7.26 -5.54
CA LEU A 187 -0.73 6.12 -5.95
C LEU A 187 -0.10 4.78 -5.52
N LEU A 188 1.21 4.61 -5.72
CA LEU A 188 1.92 3.39 -5.35
C LEU A 188 1.88 3.15 -3.83
N ILE A 189 2.00 4.22 -3.03
CA ILE A 189 1.85 4.14 -1.57
C ILE A 189 0.43 3.71 -1.22
N GLN A 190 -0.59 4.34 -1.79
CA GLN A 190 -1.99 4.04 -1.51
C GLN A 190 -2.40 2.63 -1.95
N LEU A 191 -1.80 2.11 -3.02
CA LEU A 191 -2.00 0.73 -3.49
C LEU A 191 -1.13 -0.31 -2.74
N GLY A 192 -0.30 0.13 -1.80
CA GLY A 192 0.55 -0.73 -0.99
C GLY A 192 1.81 -1.25 -1.69
N PHE A 193 2.20 -0.70 -2.86
CA PHE A 193 3.47 -1.04 -3.50
C PHE A 193 4.67 -0.33 -2.89
N ALA A 194 4.44 0.78 -2.22
CA ALA A 194 5.47 1.49 -1.48
C ALA A 194 4.98 1.77 -0.05
N THR A 195 5.89 1.70 0.91
CA THR A 195 5.62 2.02 2.30
C THR A 195 6.75 2.85 2.88
N SER A 196 6.45 3.61 3.92
CA SER A 196 7.48 4.34 4.67
C SER A 196 8.35 3.34 5.44
N SER A 197 9.65 3.33 5.15
CA SER A 197 10.62 2.46 5.82
C SER A 197 11.48 3.19 6.83
N LYS A 198 11.66 4.50 6.67
CA LYS A 198 12.45 5.34 7.56
C LYS A 198 11.96 6.77 7.52
N VAL A 199 11.96 7.42 8.68
CA VAL A 199 11.74 8.86 8.83
C VAL A 199 13.07 9.51 9.21
N LEU A 200 13.53 10.46 8.40
CA LEU A 200 14.73 11.25 8.67
C LEU A 200 14.29 12.65 9.10
N VAL A 201 14.81 13.10 10.21
CA VAL A 201 14.57 14.45 10.71
C VAL A 201 15.86 15.25 10.52
N ASN A 202 15.81 16.28 9.69
CA ASN A 202 16.91 17.25 9.58
C ASN A 202 16.51 18.52 10.30
N ASP A 203 17.31 18.93 11.26
CA ASP A 203 17.18 20.16 12.01
C ASP A 203 18.23 21.16 11.51
N ASP A 204 17.97 21.80 10.38
CA ASP A 204 18.83 22.83 9.83
C ASP A 204 18.18 24.20 10.05
N GLU A 205 18.93 25.12 10.67
CA GLU A 205 18.56 26.54 10.85
C GLU A 205 17.21 26.80 11.55
N GLY A 206 16.77 25.91 12.48
CA GLY A 206 15.53 26.08 13.23
C GLY A 206 14.26 25.62 12.50
N TYR A 207 14.41 24.93 11.40
CA TYR A 207 13.31 24.25 10.70
C TYR A 207 13.49 22.75 10.75
N THR A 208 12.52 22.04 11.30
CA THR A 208 12.46 20.58 11.30
C THR A 208 11.87 20.12 9.97
N THR A 209 12.68 19.48 9.14
CA THR A 209 12.22 18.83 7.90
C THR A 209 12.15 17.34 8.06
N TRP A 210 11.00 16.77 7.71
CA TRP A 210 10.78 15.34 7.72
C TRP A 210 11.01 14.77 6.33
N ARG A 211 11.88 13.75 6.22
CA ARG A 211 12.10 13.01 4.99
C ARG A 211 11.74 11.56 5.19
N TYR A 212 10.99 11.02 4.26
CA TYR A 212 10.57 9.63 4.27
C TYR A 212 11.36 8.86 3.23
N ARG A 213 11.84 7.69 3.61
CA ARG A 213 12.30 6.69 2.68
C ARG A 213 11.14 5.75 2.38
N PHE A 214 10.94 5.46 1.11
CA PHE A 214 9.91 4.55 0.65
C PHE A 214 10.57 3.37 -0.05
N ASP A 215 10.18 2.17 0.35
CA ASP A 215 10.63 0.90 -0.22
C ASP A 215 9.42 0.00 -0.45
N PHE A 216 9.63 -1.11 -1.17
CA PHE A 216 8.62 -2.18 -1.17
C PHE A 216 8.40 -2.67 0.26
N PRO A 217 7.14 -2.85 0.68
CA PRO A 217 6.87 -3.34 2.04
C PRO A 217 7.43 -4.75 2.27
N ASN A 218 7.38 -5.60 1.23
CA ASN A 218 7.74 -7.01 1.34
C ASN A 218 7.98 -7.66 -0.02
N LEU A 219 8.36 -8.93 -0.01
CA LEU A 219 8.67 -9.71 -1.21
C LEU A 219 7.44 -9.97 -2.10
N ASP A 220 6.25 -10.18 -1.50
CA ASP A 220 5.00 -10.40 -2.24
C ASP A 220 4.69 -9.18 -3.12
N MET A 221 4.74 -7.98 -2.56
CA MET A 221 4.47 -6.74 -3.29
C MET A 221 5.54 -6.42 -4.33
N ARG A 222 6.82 -6.70 -4.03
CA ARG A 222 7.91 -6.53 -4.99
C ARG A 222 7.74 -7.47 -6.18
N LYS A 223 7.54 -8.76 -5.93
CA LYS A 223 7.32 -9.77 -7.00
C LYS A 223 6.08 -9.43 -7.83
N THR A 224 5.00 -9.04 -7.17
CA THR A 224 3.77 -8.58 -7.83
C THR A 224 4.04 -7.37 -8.74
N PHE A 225 4.83 -6.41 -8.31
CA PHE A 225 5.19 -5.24 -9.11
C PHE A 225 6.04 -5.63 -10.34
N ASP A 226 7.00 -6.54 -10.18
CA ASP A 226 7.83 -7.03 -11.25
C ASP A 226 7.00 -7.77 -12.32
N ILE A 227 5.98 -8.53 -11.91
CA ILE A 227 4.99 -9.15 -12.80
C ILE A 227 4.17 -8.08 -13.55
N ILE A 228 3.69 -7.06 -12.84
CA ILE A 228 2.89 -5.98 -13.42
C ILE A 228 3.68 -5.20 -14.47
N THR A 229 4.96 -4.96 -14.21
CA THR A 229 5.87 -4.21 -15.09
C THR A 229 6.49 -5.06 -16.20
N GLY A 230 6.26 -6.38 -16.21
CA GLY A 230 6.80 -7.30 -17.20
C GLY A 230 8.28 -7.62 -17.01
N LYS A 231 8.82 -7.39 -15.82
CA LYS A 231 10.18 -7.79 -15.43
C LYS A 231 10.29 -9.28 -15.08
N CYS A 232 9.15 -9.90 -14.75
CA CYS A 232 9.00 -11.31 -14.43
C CYS A 232 7.96 -11.95 -15.32
N ASP A 233 8.17 -13.21 -15.69
CA ASP A 233 7.20 -14.02 -16.42
C ASP A 233 6.06 -14.52 -15.53
N GLN A 234 4.92 -14.87 -16.15
CA GLN A 234 3.79 -15.45 -15.41
C GLN A 234 4.11 -16.83 -14.81
N GLU A 235 5.05 -17.56 -15.38
CA GLU A 235 5.51 -18.84 -14.83
C GLU A 235 6.27 -18.60 -13.53
N GLU A 236 7.15 -17.61 -13.47
CA GLU A 236 7.84 -17.19 -12.25
C GLU A 236 6.88 -16.65 -11.19
N ALA A 237 5.75 -16.07 -11.60
CA ALA A 237 4.70 -15.61 -10.69
C ALA A 237 4.08 -16.74 -9.85
N ASN A 238 4.08 -17.95 -10.39
CA ASN A 238 3.55 -19.15 -9.73
C ASN A 238 4.61 -19.90 -8.90
N MET A 239 5.85 -19.40 -8.86
CA MET A 239 6.89 -19.98 -8.02
C MET A 239 6.78 -19.50 -6.57
N PRO A 240 7.07 -20.36 -5.60
CA PRO A 240 7.18 -19.97 -4.21
C PRO A 240 8.20 -18.83 -4.04
N LEU A 241 7.95 -17.94 -3.09
CA LEU A 241 8.91 -16.90 -2.71
C LEU A 241 10.17 -17.58 -2.15
N SER A 242 11.33 -17.36 -2.77
CA SER A 242 12.61 -17.93 -2.35
C SER A 242 13.31 -17.01 -1.35
N PHE A 243 14.08 -17.61 -0.44
CA PHE A 243 14.79 -16.86 0.61
C PHE A 243 16.12 -16.28 0.14
N GLU A 244 16.68 -16.81 -0.95
CA GLU A 244 17.98 -16.35 -1.50
C GLU A 244 17.89 -14.93 -2.08
N GLU A 245 16.69 -14.45 -2.42
CA GLU A 245 16.45 -13.07 -2.86
C GLU A 245 16.50 -12.05 -1.69
N ASN A 246 16.74 -12.48 -0.45
CA ASN A 246 16.64 -11.66 0.75
C ASN A 246 17.88 -10.80 1.07
N GLU A 247 19.03 -11.06 0.47
CA GLU A 247 20.25 -10.29 0.75
C GLU A 247 20.24 -8.88 0.14
N SER A 248 19.32 -8.59 -0.79
CA SER A 248 19.25 -7.28 -1.46
C SER A 248 18.22 -6.30 -0.86
N LEU A 249 17.41 -6.71 0.10
CA LEU A 249 16.57 -5.80 0.89
C LEU A 249 17.40 -5.27 2.07
N GLY A 250 18.33 -4.40 1.72
CA GLY A 250 19.18 -3.54 2.52
C GLY A 250 19.22 -3.74 4.03
N GLU A 251 20.21 -4.47 4.48
CA GLU A 251 20.92 -4.09 5.70
C GLU A 251 21.79 -2.87 5.34
N HIS A 252 21.23 -1.70 5.48
CA HIS A 252 21.99 -0.46 5.63
C HIS A 252 21.60 0.14 6.98
N GLU A 253 22.50 -0.06 7.95
CA GLU A 253 22.54 0.61 9.25
C GLU A 253 22.48 2.14 9.14
#